data_f0f36648bf57ea9c5efc224da857146a
#
_entry.id   f0f36648bf57ea9c5efc224da857146a
#
_cell.length_a   1.000
_cell.length_b   1.000
_cell.length_c   1.000
_cell.angle_alpha   90.00
_cell.angle_beta   90.00
_cell.angle_gamma   90.00
#
_symmetry.space_group_name_H-M   'P 1'
#
loop_
_entity.id
_entity.type
_entity.pdbx_description
1 polymer ?
#
loop_
_entity_poly.entity_id
_entity_poly.type
_entity_poly.pdbx_seq_one_letter_code
_entity_poly.pdbx_strand_id
1 'polypeptide(L)'
;MTADELPVANAGRDQVLDYQFGTTLNADIPSVGTGIWELVSGTGELFDAMDESTPVNGLTLGDNVFSWTVTNGACYPVTDYVLVKVNSLIIPTLITPNQDGANDYFVLRGLESLGRTGLTIFDRRGLKVYENSDYDNSWEGQDYNSNPLADDTYFYVVRAENGTSLSGYIVVRR
;
A
#
# COMPACT_ATOMS: atom_id res chain seq x y z
N MET A 1 -32.68 -35.51 -18.72
CA MET A 1 -31.34 -34.92 -18.59
C MET A 1 -31.57 -33.48 -18.22
N THR A 2 -31.31 -33.09 -17.00
CA THR A 2 -31.23 -31.69 -16.60
C THR A 2 -29.87 -31.16 -17.11
N ALA A 3 -29.91 -30.14 -17.99
CA ALA A 3 -28.70 -29.47 -18.40
C ALA A 3 -28.13 -28.74 -17.17
N ASP A 4 -26.84 -28.87 -16.95
CA ASP A 4 -26.15 -28.05 -15.93
C ASP A 4 -26.24 -26.56 -16.33
N GLU A 5 -26.48 -25.70 -15.36
CA GLU A 5 -26.48 -24.25 -15.57
C GLU A 5 -25.07 -23.74 -15.78
N LEU A 6 -24.90 -22.80 -16.74
CA LEU A 6 -23.59 -22.21 -16.99
C LEU A 6 -23.10 -21.41 -15.77
N PRO A 7 -21.86 -21.63 -15.30
CA PRO A 7 -21.33 -20.87 -14.20
C PRO A 7 -21.02 -19.42 -14.61
N VAL A 8 -21.00 -18.53 -13.62
CA VAL A 8 -20.57 -17.13 -13.77
C VAL A 8 -19.43 -16.91 -12.77
N ALA A 9 -18.34 -16.30 -13.22
CA ALA A 9 -17.23 -15.88 -12.37
C ALA A 9 -17.19 -14.36 -12.29
N ASN A 10 -16.94 -13.84 -11.10
CA ASN A 10 -16.62 -12.43 -10.84
C ASN A 10 -15.56 -12.40 -9.72
N ALA A 11 -14.34 -11.99 -10.06
CA ALA A 11 -13.19 -11.93 -9.14
C ALA A 11 -13.22 -10.69 -8.23
N GLY A 12 -14.25 -9.84 -8.36
CA GLY A 12 -14.36 -8.60 -7.62
C GLY A 12 -13.62 -7.43 -8.28
N ARG A 13 -13.37 -6.38 -7.49
CA ARG A 13 -12.75 -5.15 -7.99
C ARG A 13 -11.25 -5.18 -7.85
N ASP A 14 -10.56 -4.56 -8.82
CA ASP A 14 -9.14 -4.26 -8.73
C ASP A 14 -8.83 -3.44 -7.47
N GLN A 15 -7.67 -3.70 -6.86
CA GLN A 15 -7.23 -3.06 -5.64
C GLN A 15 -5.90 -2.33 -5.86
N VAL A 16 -5.74 -1.19 -5.18
CA VAL A 16 -4.48 -0.45 -5.14
C VAL A 16 -4.08 -0.27 -3.68
N LEU A 17 -2.91 -0.77 -3.33
CA LEU A 17 -2.37 -0.78 -1.98
C LEU A 17 -1.13 0.12 -1.94
N ASP A 18 -1.05 1.03 -0.97
CA ASP A 18 0.10 1.90 -0.79
C ASP A 18 1.09 1.25 0.19
N TYR A 19 2.13 0.60 -0.37
CA TYR A 19 3.18 -0.10 0.37
C TYR A 19 2.68 -1.17 1.36
N GLN A 20 1.56 -1.79 1.05
CA GLN A 20 0.95 -2.86 1.83
C GLN A 20 1.04 -4.17 1.05
N PHE A 21 1.53 -5.23 1.69
CA PHE A 21 1.89 -6.51 1.05
C PHE A 21 0.92 -7.65 1.36
N GLY A 22 -0.29 -7.31 1.77
CA GLY A 22 -1.39 -8.24 2.01
C GLY A 22 -2.72 -7.54 1.93
N THR A 23 -3.75 -8.29 1.52
CA THR A 23 -5.15 -7.84 1.43
C THR A 23 -6.09 -9.03 1.52
N THR A 24 -7.40 -8.80 1.33
CA THR A 24 -8.39 -9.85 1.13
C THR A 24 -8.94 -9.74 -0.29
N LEU A 25 -8.92 -10.85 -1.02
CA LEU A 25 -9.63 -11.00 -2.29
C LEU A 25 -11.11 -11.26 -1.99
N ASN A 26 -12.01 -10.72 -2.80
CA ASN A 26 -13.44 -10.85 -2.61
C ASN A 26 -14.11 -11.11 -3.96
N ALA A 27 -14.28 -12.39 -4.30
CA ALA A 27 -15.09 -12.80 -5.44
C ALA A 27 -16.57 -12.87 -5.08
N ASP A 28 -17.43 -12.88 -6.08
CA ASP A 28 -18.82 -13.21 -5.89
C ASP A 28 -18.98 -14.71 -5.61
N ILE A 29 -19.88 -15.05 -4.67
CA ILE A 29 -20.28 -16.46 -4.41
C ILE A 29 -20.97 -17.00 -5.67
N PRO A 30 -20.47 -18.11 -6.28
CA PRO A 30 -21.11 -18.67 -7.45
C PRO A 30 -22.54 -19.14 -7.16
N SER A 31 -23.50 -18.79 -8.02
CA SER A 31 -24.89 -19.29 -7.90
C SER A 31 -24.99 -20.80 -8.14
N VAL A 32 -24.06 -21.33 -8.96
CA VAL A 32 -23.92 -22.76 -9.25
C VAL A 32 -22.44 -23.11 -9.37
N GLY A 33 -22.08 -24.32 -8.96
CA GLY A 33 -20.71 -24.83 -9.04
C GLY A 33 -19.84 -24.43 -7.87
N THR A 34 -18.53 -24.47 -8.09
CA THR A 34 -17.49 -24.15 -7.10
C THR A 34 -16.43 -23.27 -7.73
N GLY A 35 -15.95 -22.29 -6.98
CA GLY A 35 -14.87 -21.40 -7.41
C GLY A 35 -13.53 -21.80 -6.80
N ILE A 36 -12.44 -21.39 -7.48
CA ILE A 36 -11.08 -21.53 -7.00
C ILE A 36 -10.24 -20.34 -7.42
N TRP A 37 -9.44 -19.81 -6.49
CA TRP A 37 -8.43 -18.78 -6.73
C TRP A 37 -7.12 -19.40 -7.19
N GLU A 38 -6.46 -18.75 -8.14
CA GLU A 38 -5.11 -19.07 -8.56
C GLU A 38 -4.30 -17.77 -8.75
N LEU A 39 -3.00 -17.80 -8.40
CA LEU A 39 -2.06 -16.73 -8.74
C LEU A 39 -1.67 -16.86 -10.22
N VAL A 40 -1.87 -15.81 -11.00
CA VAL A 40 -1.58 -15.76 -12.44
C VAL A 40 -0.22 -15.10 -12.69
N SER A 41 0.06 -13.98 -12.01
CA SER A 41 1.34 -13.27 -12.13
C SER A 41 1.63 -12.45 -10.86
N GLY A 42 2.91 -12.08 -10.66
CA GLY A 42 3.36 -11.45 -9.43
C GLY A 42 3.64 -12.47 -8.35
N THR A 43 3.34 -12.13 -7.10
CA THR A 43 3.45 -13.02 -5.93
C THR A 43 2.24 -12.89 -5.03
N GLY A 44 2.01 -13.90 -4.20
CA GLY A 44 0.95 -13.89 -3.18
C GLY A 44 0.64 -15.30 -2.70
N GLU A 45 0.48 -15.45 -1.41
CA GLU A 45 0.08 -16.70 -0.75
C GLU A 45 -1.37 -16.57 -0.32
N LEU A 46 -2.25 -17.35 -0.92
CA LEU A 46 -3.67 -17.45 -0.60
C LEU A 46 -3.83 -18.26 0.69
N PHE A 47 -4.64 -17.78 1.63
CA PHE A 47 -4.92 -18.50 2.87
C PHE A 47 -5.81 -19.74 2.58
N ASP A 48 -6.87 -19.55 1.81
CA ASP A 48 -7.75 -20.63 1.29
C ASP A 48 -8.16 -20.29 -0.13
N ALA A 49 -7.71 -21.10 -1.08
CA ALA A 49 -8.02 -20.88 -2.49
C ALA A 49 -9.49 -21.17 -2.86
N MET A 50 -10.24 -21.85 -2.00
CA MET A 50 -11.66 -22.18 -2.25
C MET A 50 -12.62 -21.17 -1.60
N ASP A 51 -12.13 -20.31 -0.72
CA ASP A 51 -12.93 -19.26 -0.08
C ASP A 51 -13.00 -18.04 -1.01
N GLU A 52 -14.21 -17.61 -1.35
CA GLU A 52 -14.44 -16.43 -2.17
C GLU A 52 -13.85 -15.16 -1.54
N SER A 53 -13.82 -15.10 -0.20
CA SER A 53 -13.27 -13.97 0.58
C SER A 53 -12.00 -14.41 1.31
N THR A 54 -10.91 -14.61 0.55
CA THR A 54 -9.66 -15.15 1.08
C THR A 54 -8.59 -14.08 1.33
N PRO A 55 -7.92 -14.10 2.50
CA PRO A 55 -6.71 -13.30 2.70
C PRO A 55 -5.57 -13.74 1.77
N VAL A 56 -4.83 -12.78 1.24
CA VAL A 56 -3.58 -12.98 0.51
C VAL A 56 -2.46 -12.18 1.14
N ASN A 57 -1.29 -12.79 1.32
CA ASN A 57 -0.10 -12.18 1.87
C ASN A 57 1.11 -12.40 0.95
N GLY A 58 2.23 -11.72 1.22
CA GLY A 58 3.45 -11.90 0.43
C GLY A 58 3.37 -11.33 -0.99
N LEU A 59 2.52 -10.30 -1.20
CA LEU A 59 2.48 -9.53 -2.44
C LEU A 59 3.81 -8.82 -2.67
N THR A 60 4.18 -8.59 -3.92
CA THR A 60 5.35 -7.75 -4.29
C THR A 60 4.91 -6.40 -4.83
N LEU A 61 5.84 -5.44 -4.84
CA LEU A 61 5.63 -4.15 -5.50
C LEU A 61 5.26 -4.35 -6.99
N GLY A 62 4.32 -3.56 -7.46
CA GLY A 62 3.79 -3.63 -8.80
C GLY A 62 2.52 -4.48 -8.87
N ASP A 63 2.31 -5.12 -10.01
CA ASP A 63 1.05 -5.79 -10.33
C ASP A 63 1.10 -7.27 -9.93
N ASN A 64 0.12 -7.69 -9.11
CA ASN A 64 -0.14 -9.07 -8.73
C ASN A 64 -1.53 -9.42 -9.23
N VAL A 65 -1.65 -10.45 -10.07
CA VAL A 65 -2.90 -10.82 -10.73
C VAL A 65 -3.35 -12.19 -10.24
N PHE A 66 -4.60 -12.27 -9.83
CA PHE A 66 -5.26 -13.51 -9.41
C PHE A 66 -6.45 -13.79 -10.34
N SER A 67 -6.76 -15.06 -10.53
CA SER A 67 -7.94 -15.50 -11.26
C SER A 67 -8.90 -16.23 -10.33
N TRP A 68 -10.21 -15.99 -10.52
CA TRP A 68 -11.29 -16.76 -9.90
C TRP A 68 -11.96 -17.60 -10.98
N THR A 69 -11.81 -18.92 -10.91
CA THR A 69 -12.37 -19.86 -11.87
C THR A 69 -13.52 -20.65 -11.25
N VAL A 70 -14.68 -20.57 -11.86
CA VAL A 70 -15.89 -21.29 -11.43
C VAL A 70 -16.14 -22.46 -12.36
N THR A 71 -16.36 -23.65 -11.77
CA THR A 71 -16.70 -24.90 -12.47
C THR A 71 -18.04 -25.43 -12.01
N ASN A 72 -18.87 -25.94 -12.95
CA ASN A 72 -20.14 -26.59 -12.64
C ASN A 72 -20.36 -27.81 -13.52
N GLY A 73 -20.23 -29.00 -12.94
CA GLY A 73 -20.44 -30.27 -13.62
C GLY A 73 -19.68 -30.44 -14.90
N ALA A 74 -20.37 -30.67 -16.03
CA ALA A 74 -19.78 -30.83 -17.35
C ALA A 74 -19.67 -29.53 -18.16
N CYS A 75 -20.07 -28.40 -17.58
CA CYS A 75 -19.95 -27.08 -18.22
C CYS A 75 -18.49 -26.64 -18.35
N TYR A 76 -18.20 -25.84 -19.38
CA TYR A 76 -16.89 -25.20 -19.48
C TYR A 76 -16.65 -24.25 -18.31
N PRO A 77 -15.46 -24.28 -17.70
CA PRO A 77 -15.09 -23.33 -16.66
C PRO A 77 -15.18 -21.89 -17.16
N VAL A 78 -15.57 -20.98 -16.27
CA VAL A 78 -15.55 -19.54 -16.50
C VAL A 78 -14.57 -18.89 -15.54
N THR A 79 -13.71 -18.03 -16.04
CA THR A 79 -12.65 -17.38 -15.26
C THR A 79 -12.77 -15.86 -15.37
N ASP A 80 -12.61 -15.18 -14.23
CA ASP A 80 -12.45 -13.73 -14.15
C ASP A 80 -11.15 -13.40 -13.39
N TYR A 81 -10.67 -12.17 -13.54
CA TYR A 81 -9.36 -11.75 -13.01
C TYR A 81 -9.51 -10.51 -12.14
N VAL A 82 -8.66 -10.42 -11.11
CA VAL A 82 -8.51 -9.24 -10.28
C VAL A 82 -7.05 -8.83 -10.22
N LEU A 83 -6.79 -7.53 -10.37
CA LEU A 83 -5.48 -6.92 -10.21
C LEU A 83 -5.34 -6.35 -8.79
N VAL A 84 -4.30 -6.76 -8.08
CA VAL A 84 -3.85 -6.14 -6.83
C VAL A 84 -2.53 -5.44 -7.09
N LYS A 85 -2.57 -4.10 -7.21
CA LYS A 85 -1.39 -3.29 -7.43
C LYS A 85 -0.82 -2.78 -6.11
N VAL A 86 0.44 -3.09 -5.84
CA VAL A 86 1.16 -2.58 -4.66
C VAL A 86 2.08 -1.43 -5.09
N ASN A 87 1.77 -0.22 -4.64
CA ASN A 87 2.60 0.95 -4.87
C ASN A 87 3.83 0.96 -3.95
N SER A 88 4.92 1.57 -4.41
CA SER A 88 6.08 1.88 -3.57
C SER A 88 5.74 2.96 -2.54
N LEU A 89 6.53 3.01 -1.46
CA LEU A 89 6.46 4.12 -0.51
C LEU A 89 6.69 5.45 -1.24
N ILE A 90 5.80 6.42 -1.03
CA ILE A 90 5.89 7.76 -1.65
C ILE A 90 6.33 8.75 -0.57
N ILE A 91 7.49 9.36 -0.81
CA ILE A 91 8.07 10.39 0.06
C ILE A 91 8.11 11.70 -0.71
N PRO A 92 7.44 12.77 -0.23
CA PRO A 92 7.47 14.06 -0.91
C PRO A 92 8.85 14.70 -0.82
N THR A 93 9.20 15.52 -1.81
CA THR A 93 10.45 16.29 -1.83
C THR A 93 10.23 17.78 -1.54
N LEU A 94 8.98 18.19 -1.33
CA LEU A 94 8.59 19.57 -1.04
C LEU A 94 7.43 19.58 -0.04
N ILE A 95 7.49 20.48 0.93
CA ILE A 95 6.34 20.92 1.72
C ILE A 95 6.21 22.43 1.67
N THR A 96 4.97 22.89 1.75
CA THR A 96 4.62 24.34 1.75
C THR A 96 3.71 24.62 2.93
N PRO A 97 4.24 24.64 4.18
CA PRO A 97 3.43 24.75 5.39
C PRO A 97 2.87 26.16 5.58
N ASN A 98 1.85 26.50 4.80
CA ASN A 98 1.15 27.78 4.76
C ASN A 98 -0.31 27.69 5.23
N GLN A 99 -0.75 26.47 5.64
CA GLN A 99 -2.10 26.18 6.15
C GLN A 99 -3.21 26.33 5.07
N ASP A 100 -2.88 26.13 3.80
CA ASP A 100 -3.86 26.11 2.72
C ASP A 100 -4.51 24.71 2.48
N GLY A 101 -4.04 23.70 3.21
CA GLY A 101 -4.50 22.31 3.15
C GLY A 101 -3.77 21.48 2.09
N ALA A 102 -2.75 22.02 1.40
CA ALA A 102 -1.98 21.32 0.40
C ALA A 102 -0.48 21.32 0.74
N ASN A 103 0.13 20.15 0.84
CA ASN A 103 1.56 19.96 1.15
C ASN A 103 2.03 20.64 2.44
N ASP A 104 1.13 20.87 3.39
CA ASP A 104 1.48 21.48 4.68
C ASP A 104 2.37 20.57 5.53
N TYR A 105 2.23 19.25 5.35
CA TYR A 105 2.91 18.24 6.15
C TYR A 105 3.82 17.34 5.29
N PHE A 106 4.86 16.81 5.92
CA PHE A 106 5.72 15.79 5.33
C PHE A 106 5.07 14.41 5.43
N VAL A 107 4.19 14.07 4.49
CA VAL A 107 3.37 12.86 4.51
C VAL A 107 4.06 11.73 3.76
N LEU A 108 4.45 10.68 4.48
CA LEU A 108 4.95 9.42 3.91
C LEU A 108 3.74 8.52 3.62
N ARG A 109 3.38 8.34 2.35
CA ARG A 109 2.28 7.43 1.98
C ARG A 109 2.76 5.99 2.07
N GLY A 110 2.04 5.18 2.84
CA GLY A 110 2.42 3.81 3.18
C GLY A 110 3.18 3.70 4.50
N LEU A 111 3.24 4.77 5.31
CA LEU A 111 3.89 4.80 6.63
C LEU A 111 3.32 3.72 7.56
N GLU A 112 2.01 3.49 7.51
CA GLU A 112 1.30 2.50 8.33
C GLU A 112 1.80 1.07 8.12
N SER A 113 2.36 0.76 6.96
CA SER A 113 2.91 -0.56 6.64
C SER A 113 4.34 -0.77 7.15
N LEU A 114 4.97 0.29 7.63
CA LEU A 114 6.34 0.24 8.16
C LEU A 114 6.39 -0.13 9.65
N GLY A 115 5.25 -0.12 10.34
CA GLY A 115 5.19 -0.22 11.79
C GLY A 115 5.70 1.06 12.45
N ARG A 116 6.16 0.97 13.70
CA ARG A 116 6.71 2.13 14.40
C ARG A 116 7.89 2.72 13.63
N THR A 117 7.78 3.98 13.27
CA THR A 117 8.73 4.63 12.37
C THR A 117 9.27 5.92 12.97
N GLY A 118 10.58 6.06 13.01
CA GLY A 118 11.25 7.27 13.45
C GLY A 118 11.61 8.17 12.27
N LEU A 119 11.43 9.48 12.43
CA LEU A 119 11.87 10.54 11.50
C LEU A 119 12.91 11.43 12.17
N THR A 120 14.02 11.65 11.49
CA THR A 120 15.05 12.62 11.89
C THR A 120 15.30 13.59 10.74
N ILE A 121 15.30 14.89 11.02
CA ILE A 121 15.58 15.94 10.03
C ILE A 121 16.89 16.66 10.38
N PHE A 122 17.68 16.95 9.36
CA PHE A 122 18.96 17.65 9.44
C PHE A 122 18.96 18.88 8.54
N ASP A 123 19.64 19.94 8.97
CA ASP A 123 19.95 21.07 8.10
C ASP A 123 21.08 20.70 7.10
N ARG A 124 21.40 21.62 6.17
CA ARG A 124 22.44 21.43 5.15
C ARG A 124 23.86 21.30 5.72
N ARG A 125 24.07 21.60 7.03
CA ARG A 125 25.35 21.42 7.73
C ARG A 125 25.41 20.08 8.46
N GLY A 126 24.34 19.27 8.38
CA GLY A 126 24.21 18.01 9.08
C GLY A 126 23.81 18.15 10.55
N LEU A 127 23.37 19.34 10.97
CA LEU A 127 22.87 19.54 12.32
C LEU A 127 21.42 19.03 12.40
N LYS A 128 21.14 18.17 13.39
CA LYS A 128 19.81 17.65 13.64
C LYS A 128 18.89 18.77 14.16
N VAL A 129 17.79 19.04 13.44
CA VAL A 129 16.82 20.10 13.74
C VAL A 129 15.49 19.59 14.23
N TYR A 130 15.16 18.30 13.95
CA TYR A 130 13.94 17.66 14.41
C TYR A 130 14.13 16.15 14.54
N GLU A 131 13.41 15.53 15.46
CA GLU A 131 13.34 14.08 15.63
C GLU A 131 12.02 13.67 16.26
N ASN A 132 11.40 12.65 15.71
CA ASN A 132 10.25 11.98 16.29
C ASN A 132 10.47 10.47 16.15
N SER A 133 10.41 9.71 17.25
CA SER A 133 10.64 8.24 17.26
C SER A 133 9.40 7.43 16.90
N ASP A 134 8.24 8.09 16.78
CA ASP A 134 6.95 7.49 16.42
C ASP A 134 6.21 8.47 15.50
N TYR A 135 6.73 8.58 14.28
CA TYR A 135 6.29 9.58 13.32
C TYR A 135 4.92 9.25 12.75
N ASP A 136 4.04 10.23 12.76
CA ASP A 136 2.62 10.16 12.41
C ASP A 136 2.21 11.08 11.24
N ASN A 137 3.15 11.44 10.36
CA ASN A 137 2.93 12.36 9.24
C ASN A 137 2.59 13.81 9.66
N SER A 138 2.98 14.24 10.86
CA SER A 138 2.61 15.54 11.45
C SER A 138 3.67 16.64 11.34
N TRP A 139 4.86 16.37 10.76
CA TRP A 139 5.90 17.39 10.65
C TRP A 139 5.58 18.43 9.58
N GLU A 140 5.53 19.71 9.97
CA GLU A 140 5.22 20.87 9.14
C GLU A 140 6.41 21.85 8.99
N GLY A 141 7.63 21.33 9.05
CA GLY A 141 8.83 22.15 8.88
C GLY A 141 9.16 23.01 10.10
N GLN A 142 8.99 22.49 11.32
CA GLN A 142 9.38 23.10 12.58
C GLN A 142 10.60 22.42 13.21
N ASP A 143 11.29 23.14 14.10
CA ASP A 143 12.38 22.63 14.94
C ASP A 143 11.85 21.94 16.21
N TYR A 144 12.75 21.50 17.10
CA TYR A 144 12.41 20.90 18.40
C TYR A 144 11.57 21.78 19.33
N ASN A 145 11.61 23.12 19.14
CA ASN A 145 10.89 24.08 19.94
C ASN A 145 9.61 24.55 19.25
N SER A 146 9.18 23.85 18.19
CA SER A 146 8.05 24.21 17.34
C SER A 146 8.21 25.56 16.62
N ASN A 147 9.45 26.05 16.46
CA ASN A 147 9.68 27.24 15.67
C ASN A 147 9.76 26.86 14.19
N PRO A 148 9.16 27.65 13.29
CA PRO A 148 9.26 27.42 11.87
C PRO A 148 10.73 27.44 11.39
N LEU A 149 11.14 26.41 10.65
CA LEU A 149 12.42 26.40 9.97
C LEU A 149 12.40 27.35 8.78
N ALA A 150 13.55 27.89 8.41
CA ALA A 150 13.70 28.77 7.25
C ALA A 150 13.42 28.02 5.93
N ASP A 151 13.07 28.77 4.89
CA ASP A 151 13.00 28.24 3.53
C ASP A 151 14.37 27.74 3.10
N ASP A 152 14.53 26.43 3.02
CA ASP A 152 15.81 25.79 2.64
C ASP A 152 15.55 24.31 2.27
N THR A 153 16.62 23.62 1.90
CA THR A 153 16.64 22.17 1.74
C THR A 153 17.13 21.51 3.02
N TYR A 154 16.36 20.56 3.52
CA TYR A 154 16.67 19.74 4.67
C TYR A 154 16.86 18.29 4.24
N PHE A 155 17.52 17.51 5.07
CA PHE A 155 17.74 16.09 4.81
C PHE A 155 17.02 15.27 5.87
N TYR A 156 16.39 14.18 5.44
CA TYR A 156 15.70 13.29 6.35
C TYR A 156 16.36 11.92 6.41
N VAL A 157 16.18 11.28 7.56
CA VAL A 157 16.39 9.84 7.76
C VAL A 157 15.12 9.28 8.39
N VAL A 158 14.54 8.29 7.72
CA VAL A 158 13.42 7.48 8.22
C VAL A 158 13.95 6.13 8.62
N ARG A 159 13.59 5.65 9.81
CA ARG A 159 13.94 4.30 10.30
C ARG A 159 12.70 3.64 10.85
N ALA A 160 12.32 2.52 10.24
CA ALA A 160 11.17 1.74 10.63
C ALA A 160 11.56 0.52 11.48
N GLU A 161 10.63 0.07 12.30
CA GLU A 161 10.80 -1.10 13.18
C GLU A 161 11.05 -2.39 12.37
N ASN A 162 10.51 -2.50 11.16
CA ASN A 162 10.74 -3.63 10.25
C ASN A 162 12.16 -3.66 9.64
N GLY A 163 13.05 -2.72 10.03
CA GLY A 163 14.42 -2.61 9.55
C GLY A 163 14.59 -1.73 8.31
N THR A 164 13.52 -1.21 7.72
CA THR A 164 13.61 -0.27 6.59
C THR A 164 14.28 1.02 7.04
N SER A 165 15.29 1.46 6.27
CA SER A 165 15.97 2.74 6.49
C SER A 165 16.03 3.51 5.16
N LEU A 166 15.46 4.71 5.16
CA LEU A 166 15.37 5.58 3.99
C LEU A 166 15.98 6.94 4.32
N SER A 167 16.59 7.57 3.33
CA SER A 167 17.13 8.92 3.48
C SER A 167 16.96 9.69 2.18
N GLY A 168 16.85 10.99 2.31
CA GLY A 168 16.67 11.86 1.17
C GLY A 168 16.66 13.32 1.59
N TYR A 169 16.07 14.16 0.75
CA TYR A 169 15.93 15.58 1.03
C TYR A 169 14.47 16.02 0.95
N ILE A 170 14.19 17.11 1.64
CA ILE A 170 12.90 17.80 1.62
C ILE A 170 13.15 19.30 1.53
N VAL A 171 12.48 19.97 0.62
CA VAL A 171 12.49 21.43 0.50
C VAL A 171 11.33 21.97 1.33
N VAL A 172 11.60 22.93 2.20
CA VAL A 172 10.60 23.69 2.94
C VAL A 172 10.47 25.05 2.27
N ARG A 173 9.24 25.44 1.93
CA ARG A 173 8.91 26.79 1.42
C ARG A 173 7.62 27.28 2.07
N ARG A 174 7.55 28.60 2.36
CA ARG A 174 6.38 29.26 2.92
C ARG A 174 5.95 30.43 2.07
#